data_ac3f070120efd98b2317d19e2b6aa5e5
#
_entry.id   ac3f070120efd98b2317d19e2b6aa5e5
#
_cell.length_a   1.000
_cell.length_b   1.000
_cell.length_c   1.000
_cell.angle_alpha   90.00
_cell.angle_beta   90.00
_cell.angle_gamma   90.00
#
_symmetry.space_group_name_H-M   'P 1'
#
loop_
_entity.id
_entity.type
_entity.pdbx_description
1 polymer ?
#
loop_
_entity_poly.entity_id
_entity_poly.type
_entity_poly.pdbx_seq_one_letter_code
_entity_poly.pdbx_strand_id
1 'polypeptide(L)'
;VSTVTNKLDVLSANEFMNFIKNKSGLEGADWEASDYYKNMGYWSAYNADGTPADGAQHLFADTDWQDEIYRTAIATDHNITLTGAYKNLPYRVSLGYTKQQGILKTSDFERYTASVSLNPTFLNDHLTVNFNAKGMYSNTTYANTSAIGAASEMDPTKPVMIDSEFYNKNFGGYFQYSSPVDRGDDEWKYSINSLSTRNPMAYLNTTSDKGKGKELTGNIELDYKIHGLEDLHLHVNAGMDLKSGKSDKYYSRYNYDNYYYGSQGWNTQDTYNLSLNMYAQYTKDFGKNHHFDVMGGYEWQHFHKETDYYYYGTYPDTNKEHPGEIKDPSENTLYKTENYLVSFFGRLNYSLMDRYLLTVTLRNDGSSRFHKDNRWGLFPSVAAAWKINEEAFLKDSKVVSDLKLRLGWGKTGQQEGIGDYTYFASYTTNGLGAYYPIVGNGMTYRPDAYNAAL
;
A
#
# COMPACT_ATOMS: atom_id res chain seq x y z
N VAL A 1 -20.15 12.02 -4.42
CA VAL A 1 -21.04 10.92 -4.01
C VAL A 1 -20.72 9.70 -4.88
N SER A 2 -20.53 8.55 -4.26
CA SER A 2 -20.22 7.29 -4.94
C SER A 2 -21.18 6.20 -4.46
N THR A 3 -21.60 5.34 -5.38
CA THR A 3 -22.46 4.19 -5.08
C THR A 3 -22.06 3.01 -5.97
N VAL A 4 -22.43 1.80 -5.59
CA VAL A 4 -22.26 0.62 -6.44
C VAL A 4 -23.31 0.69 -7.56
N THR A 5 -22.87 0.70 -8.81
CA THR A 5 -23.75 0.75 -9.99
C THR A 5 -24.00 -0.63 -10.60
N ASN A 6 -23.04 -1.55 -10.45
CA ASN A 6 -23.13 -2.91 -10.96
C ASN A 6 -22.96 -3.88 -9.80
N LYS A 7 -24.06 -4.43 -9.31
CA LYS A 7 -24.07 -5.56 -8.38
C LYS A 7 -24.07 -6.87 -9.17
N LEU A 8 -23.62 -7.93 -8.51
CA LEU A 8 -23.83 -9.28 -9.05
C LEU A 8 -25.32 -9.61 -9.00
N ASP A 9 -25.81 -10.23 -10.06
CA ASP A 9 -27.17 -10.76 -10.11
C ASP A 9 -27.19 -12.09 -9.33
N VAL A 10 -27.65 -12.00 -8.09
CA VAL A 10 -27.76 -13.15 -7.17
C VAL A 10 -29.24 -13.48 -6.94
N LEU A 11 -29.52 -14.73 -6.59
CA LEU A 11 -30.88 -15.19 -6.34
C LEU A 11 -31.45 -14.52 -5.09
N SER A 12 -32.70 -14.04 -5.18
CA SER A 12 -33.53 -13.70 -4.01
C SER A 12 -33.86 -14.96 -3.19
N ALA A 13 -34.34 -14.78 -1.96
CA ALA A 13 -34.72 -15.92 -1.11
C ALA A 13 -35.73 -16.85 -1.80
N ASN A 14 -36.73 -16.29 -2.46
CA ASN A 14 -37.75 -17.07 -3.17
C ASN A 14 -37.18 -17.82 -4.37
N GLU A 15 -36.32 -17.19 -5.15
CA GLU A 15 -35.65 -17.83 -6.31
C GLU A 15 -34.73 -18.94 -5.84
N PHE A 16 -33.96 -18.70 -4.78
CA PHE A 16 -33.08 -19.68 -4.15
C PHE A 16 -33.86 -20.90 -3.64
N MET A 17 -34.94 -20.69 -2.88
CA MET A 17 -35.82 -21.77 -2.40
C MET A 17 -36.41 -22.57 -3.57
N ASN A 18 -36.92 -21.92 -4.59
CA ASN A 18 -37.47 -22.57 -5.77
C ASN A 18 -36.41 -23.35 -6.55
N PHE A 19 -35.20 -22.82 -6.66
CA PHE A 19 -34.08 -23.51 -7.30
C PHE A 19 -33.74 -24.81 -6.55
N ILE A 20 -33.59 -24.77 -5.23
CA ILE A 20 -33.30 -25.95 -4.42
C ILE A 20 -34.44 -26.94 -4.46
N LYS A 21 -35.70 -26.49 -4.35
CA LYS A 21 -36.89 -27.34 -4.45
C LYS A 21 -36.94 -28.09 -5.78
N ASN A 22 -36.77 -27.37 -6.89
CA ASN A 22 -36.74 -27.97 -8.24
C ASN A 22 -35.61 -28.98 -8.42
N LYS A 23 -34.42 -28.70 -7.85
CA LYS A 23 -33.28 -29.62 -7.89
C LYS A 23 -33.48 -30.88 -7.04
N SER A 24 -34.16 -30.74 -5.90
CA SER A 24 -34.46 -31.89 -5.02
C SER A 24 -35.53 -32.83 -5.61
N GLY A 25 -36.41 -32.33 -6.46
CA GLY A 25 -37.56 -33.05 -6.98
C GLY A 25 -38.65 -33.37 -5.92
N LEU A 26 -38.58 -32.72 -4.73
CA LEU A 26 -39.52 -32.94 -3.63
C LEU A 26 -40.66 -31.92 -3.68
N GLU A 27 -41.86 -32.32 -3.32
CA GLU A 27 -43.05 -31.48 -3.31
C GLU A 27 -43.87 -31.67 -2.01
N GLY A 28 -44.75 -30.69 -1.71
CA GLY A 28 -45.71 -30.76 -0.59
C GLY A 28 -45.04 -31.10 0.74
N ALA A 29 -45.61 -32.03 1.46
CA ALA A 29 -45.13 -32.46 2.79
C ALA A 29 -43.74 -33.07 2.77
N ASP A 30 -43.32 -33.74 1.68
CA ASP A 30 -41.98 -34.31 1.54
C ASP A 30 -40.91 -33.24 1.43
N TRP A 31 -41.23 -32.11 0.77
CA TRP A 31 -40.39 -30.94 0.72
C TRP A 31 -40.22 -30.28 2.10
N GLU A 32 -41.28 -30.03 2.81
CA GLU A 32 -41.27 -29.41 4.13
C GLU A 32 -40.59 -30.28 5.21
N ALA A 33 -40.67 -31.60 5.04
CA ALA A 33 -39.99 -32.55 5.94
C ALA A 33 -38.49 -32.73 5.63
N SER A 34 -38.05 -32.27 4.44
CA SER A 34 -36.66 -32.46 3.96
C SER A 34 -35.64 -31.63 4.74
N ASP A 35 -34.40 -32.13 4.77
CA ASP A 35 -33.25 -31.37 5.31
C ASP A 35 -32.94 -30.13 4.46
N TYR A 36 -33.25 -30.16 3.15
CA TYR A 36 -33.11 -28.96 2.31
C TYR A 36 -33.95 -27.81 2.82
N TYR A 37 -35.24 -28.05 3.10
CA TYR A 37 -36.14 -27.04 3.62
C TYR A 37 -35.75 -26.58 5.02
N LYS A 38 -35.42 -27.49 5.92
CA LYS A 38 -35.05 -27.20 7.33
C LYS A 38 -33.73 -26.45 7.44
N ASN A 39 -32.81 -26.65 6.51
CA ASN A 39 -31.51 -25.99 6.49
C ASN A 39 -31.57 -24.59 5.86
N MET A 40 -32.57 -24.27 5.04
CA MET A 40 -32.87 -22.89 4.63
C MET A 40 -33.60 -22.15 5.75
N GLY A 41 -33.63 -20.83 5.67
CA GLY A 41 -34.30 -20.02 6.69
C GLY A 41 -33.65 -20.10 8.08
N TYR A 42 -34.40 -19.81 9.10
CA TYR A 42 -33.99 -19.81 10.51
C TYR A 42 -35.18 -20.07 11.43
N TRP A 43 -34.89 -20.33 12.69
CA TRP A 43 -35.95 -20.58 13.67
C TRP A 43 -36.17 -19.37 14.58
N SER A 44 -37.40 -19.12 15.00
CA SER A 44 -37.74 -18.00 15.88
C SER A 44 -37.15 -18.12 17.29
N ALA A 45 -36.73 -19.31 17.71
CA ALA A 45 -36.07 -19.55 18.98
C ALA A 45 -35.12 -20.74 18.90
N TYR A 46 -34.05 -20.69 19.68
CA TYR A 46 -33.02 -21.73 19.76
C TYR A 46 -32.72 -22.11 21.19
N ASN A 47 -32.43 -23.36 21.40
CA ASN A 47 -31.84 -23.91 22.62
C ASN A 47 -30.37 -23.47 22.77
N ALA A 48 -29.80 -23.68 23.96
CA ALA A 48 -28.42 -23.34 24.25
C ALA A 48 -27.38 -24.10 23.39
N ASP A 49 -27.78 -25.22 22.79
CA ASP A 49 -26.96 -26.04 21.89
C ASP A 49 -27.13 -25.69 20.40
N GLY A 50 -27.92 -24.65 20.09
CA GLY A 50 -28.16 -24.19 18.72
C GLY A 50 -29.22 -25.00 17.97
N THR A 51 -29.89 -25.97 18.61
CA THR A 51 -31.05 -26.63 18.04
C THR A 51 -32.30 -25.77 18.15
N PRO A 52 -33.29 -25.95 17.26
CA PRO A 52 -34.56 -25.24 17.38
C PRO A 52 -35.24 -25.56 18.74
N ALA A 53 -35.74 -24.51 19.40
CA ALA A 53 -36.50 -24.69 20.63
C ALA A 53 -37.89 -25.30 20.36
N ASP A 54 -38.48 -25.98 21.35
CA ASP A 54 -39.82 -26.51 21.24
C ASP A 54 -40.82 -25.39 20.91
N GLY A 55 -41.61 -25.59 19.87
CA GLY A 55 -42.61 -24.61 19.41
C GLY A 55 -42.04 -23.42 18.63
N ALA A 56 -40.76 -23.39 18.33
CA ALA A 56 -40.16 -22.39 17.45
C ALA A 56 -40.76 -22.49 16.05
N GLN A 57 -41.02 -21.31 15.47
CA GLN A 57 -41.50 -21.18 14.09
C GLN A 57 -40.33 -21.15 13.13
N HIS A 58 -40.48 -21.84 12.01
CA HIS A 58 -39.52 -21.78 10.92
C HIS A 58 -39.81 -20.54 10.03
N LEU A 59 -38.83 -19.67 9.88
CA LEU A 59 -38.92 -18.38 9.23
C LEU A 59 -37.90 -18.28 8.10
N PHE A 60 -38.19 -17.41 7.12
CA PHE A 60 -37.28 -17.10 6.02
C PHE A 60 -37.05 -15.58 5.98
N ALA A 61 -35.80 -15.20 5.90
CA ALA A 61 -35.43 -13.83 5.55
C ALA A 61 -35.45 -13.68 4.01
N ASP A 62 -35.36 -12.45 3.53
CA ASP A 62 -35.05 -12.12 2.14
C ASP A 62 -33.96 -11.06 2.18
N THR A 63 -32.73 -11.52 2.42
CA THR A 63 -31.57 -10.65 2.67
C THR A 63 -30.80 -10.44 1.38
N ASP A 64 -30.82 -9.20 0.85
CA ASP A 64 -29.85 -8.76 -0.14
C ASP A 64 -28.52 -8.44 0.57
N TRP A 65 -27.64 -9.43 0.60
CA TRP A 65 -26.36 -9.31 1.28
C TRP A 65 -25.46 -8.23 0.68
N GLN A 66 -25.62 -7.89 -0.60
CA GLN A 66 -24.87 -6.80 -1.23
C GLN A 66 -25.38 -5.44 -0.74
N ASP A 67 -26.69 -5.26 -0.52
CA ASP A 67 -27.24 -4.04 0.08
C ASP A 67 -26.85 -3.89 1.56
N GLU A 68 -26.69 -5.02 2.25
CA GLU A 68 -26.24 -5.00 3.64
C GLU A 68 -24.82 -4.49 3.81
N ILE A 69 -23.91 -4.82 2.90
CA ILE A 69 -22.49 -4.45 3.02
C ILE A 69 -22.18 -3.09 2.40
N TYR A 70 -22.94 -2.63 1.42
CA TYR A 70 -22.67 -1.39 0.71
C TYR A 70 -23.45 -0.20 1.26
N ARG A 71 -22.96 0.99 0.98
CA ARG A 71 -23.62 2.26 1.27
C ARG A 71 -23.39 3.26 0.15
N THR A 72 -24.27 4.27 0.06
CA THR A 72 -23.94 5.50 -0.67
C THR A 72 -22.87 6.26 0.10
N ALA A 73 -21.72 6.45 -0.50
CA ALA A 73 -20.54 7.06 0.11
C ALA A 73 -20.44 8.55 -0.27
N ILE A 74 -20.06 9.37 0.69
CA ILE A 74 -19.87 10.81 0.51
C ILE A 74 -18.38 11.12 0.61
N ALA A 75 -17.89 11.96 -0.31
CA ALA A 75 -16.54 12.50 -0.26
C ALA A 75 -16.60 14.04 -0.31
N THR A 76 -15.72 14.67 0.46
CA THR A 76 -15.47 16.11 0.42
C THR A 76 -13.98 16.38 0.30
N ASP A 77 -13.62 17.36 -0.51
CA ASP A 77 -12.25 17.82 -0.68
C ASP A 77 -12.23 19.35 -0.65
N HIS A 78 -11.40 19.90 0.22
CA HIS A 78 -11.27 21.34 0.43
C HIS A 78 -9.81 21.71 0.32
N ASN A 79 -9.48 22.69 -0.52
CA ASN A 79 -8.13 23.20 -0.68
C ASN A 79 -8.16 24.73 -0.69
N ILE A 80 -7.32 25.33 0.15
CA ILE A 80 -7.10 26.77 0.19
C ILE A 80 -5.64 27.03 -0.18
N THR A 81 -5.42 27.86 -1.19
CA THR A 81 -4.08 28.22 -1.63
C THR A 81 -3.92 29.74 -1.61
N LEU A 82 -2.88 30.20 -0.95
CA LEU A 82 -2.43 31.58 -0.94
C LEU A 82 -1.14 31.69 -1.74
N THR A 83 -1.13 32.55 -2.74
CA THR A 83 0.05 32.89 -3.55
C THR A 83 0.31 34.37 -3.50
N GLY A 84 1.57 34.75 -3.47
CA GLY A 84 1.95 36.14 -3.47
C GLY A 84 3.47 36.32 -3.59
N ALA A 85 3.90 37.55 -3.49
CA ALA A 85 5.32 37.91 -3.39
C ALA A 85 5.51 39.03 -2.35
N TYR A 86 6.47 38.86 -1.48
CA TYR A 86 6.92 39.91 -0.58
C TYR A 86 8.34 40.29 -0.93
N LYS A 87 8.53 41.48 -1.54
CA LYS A 87 9.79 41.87 -2.16
C LYS A 87 10.27 40.79 -3.15
N ASN A 88 11.45 40.24 -2.95
CA ASN A 88 12.07 39.22 -3.80
C ASN A 88 11.75 37.78 -3.35
N LEU A 89 10.69 37.58 -2.55
CA LEU A 89 10.27 36.31 -2.03
C LEU A 89 8.88 35.93 -2.58
N PRO A 90 8.77 35.31 -3.76
CA PRO A 90 7.56 34.65 -4.18
C PRO A 90 7.23 33.49 -3.23
N TYR A 91 5.96 33.35 -2.85
CA TYR A 91 5.52 32.27 -1.97
C TYR A 91 4.20 31.67 -2.42
N ARG A 92 4.05 30.41 -2.12
CA ARG A 92 2.79 29.68 -2.21
C ARG A 92 2.62 28.85 -0.96
N VAL A 93 1.48 28.99 -0.30
CA VAL A 93 1.08 28.18 0.86
C VAL A 93 -0.26 27.55 0.54
N SER A 94 -0.39 26.26 0.74
CA SER A 94 -1.64 25.54 0.52
C SER A 94 -1.98 24.68 1.73
N LEU A 95 -3.27 24.66 2.09
CA LEU A 95 -3.84 23.79 3.12
C LEU A 95 -4.96 22.98 2.48
N GLY A 96 -4.96 21.68 2.68
CA GLY A 96 -5.97 20.79 2.14
C GLY A 96 -6.56 19.88 3.21
N TYR A 97 -7.84 19.61 3.08
CA TYR A 97 -8.58 18.63 3.87
C TYR A 97 -9.43 17.76 2.95
N THR A 98 -9.29 16.46 3.08
CA THR A 98 -10.05 15.47 2.32
C THR A 98 -10.70 14.51 3.31
N LYS A 99 -12.02 14.27 3.15
CA LYS A 99 -12.72 13.20 3.85
C LYS A 99 -13.49 12.37 2.85
N GLN A 100 -13.31 11.05 2.87
CA GLN A 100 -13.93 10.11 1.95
C GLN A 100 -14.50 8.93 2.72
N GLN A 101 -15.75 8.63 2.51
CA GLN A 101 -16.34 7.37 2.89
C GLN A 101 -16.13 6.37 1.75
N GLY A 102 -15.81 5.12 2.09
CA GLY A 102 -15.82 4.03 1.10
C GLY A 102 -17.26 3.52 0.89
N ILE A 103 -17.51 2.97 -0.29
CA ILE A 103 -18.80 2.33 -0.62
C ILE A 103 -19.03 1.05 0.20
N LEU A 104 -17.99 0.33 0.59
CA LEU A 104 -18.08 -0.74 1.58
C LEU A 104 -18.22 -0.13 2.97
N LYS A 105 -19.23 -0.55 3.73
CA LYS A 105 -19.46 -0.06 5.11
C LYS A 105 -18.18 -0.23 5.94
N THR A 106 -17.98 0.58 6.96
CA THR A 106 -16.81 0.66 7.86
C THR A 106 -15.51 1.19 7.23
N SER A 107 -15.48 1.47 5.92
CA SER A 107 -14.31 2.05 5.25
C SER A 107 -14.38 3.58 5.23
N ASP A 108 -13.39 4.25 5.81
CA ASP A 108 -13.31 5.72 5.88
C ASP A 108 -11.86 6.18 5.72
N PHE A 109 -11.68 7.32 5.06
CA PHE A 109 -10.38 7.98 4.87
C PHE A 109 -10.48 9.47 5.17
N GLU A 110 -9.51 9.98 5.91
CA GLU A 110 -9.38 11.40 6.23
C GLU A 110 -7.93 11.82 6.06
N ARG A 111 -7.69 12.97 5.43
CA ARG A 111 -6.35 13.49 5.15
C ARG A 111 -6.28 14.99 5.30
N TYR A 112 -5.23 15.44 5.98
CA TYR A 112 -4.81 16.83 6.10
C TYR A 112 -3.50 17.01 5.36
N THR A 113 -3.37 18.07 4.58
CA THR A 113 -2.14 18.42 3.87
C THR A 113 -1.80 19.90 4.11
N ALA A 114 -0.52 20.16 4.26
CA ALA A 114 0.01 21.53 4.26
C ALA A 114 1.23 21.57 3.36
N SER A 115 1.35 22.58 2.51
CA SER A 115 2.52 22.76 1.66
C SER A 115 2.96 24.21 1.58
N VAL A 116 4.26 24.41 1.47
CA VAL A 116 4.89 25.70 1.27
C VAL A 116 5.91 25.61 0.14
N SER A 117 5.92 26.62 -0.72
CA SER A 117 6.91 26.80 -1.77
C SER A 117 7.40 28.24 -1.72
N LEU A 118 8.73 28.43 -1.67
CA LEU A 118 9.40 29.70 -1.59
C LEU A 118 10.49 29.77 -2.66
N ASN A 119 10.49 30.80 -3.48
CA ASN A 119 11.45 30.93 -4.60
C ASN A 119 12.14 32.31 -4.59
N PRO A 120 12.88 32.67 -3.52
CA PRO A 120 13.60 33.96 -3.48
C PRO A 120 14.84 33.96 -4.35
N THR A 121 15.20 35.18 -4.81
CA THR A 121 16.49 35.47 -5.45
C THR A 121 17.30 36.40 -4.57
N PHE A 122 18.60 36.20 -4.55
CA PHE A 122 19.57 36.98 -3.75
C PHE A 122 20.78 37.37 -4.58
N LEU A 123 21.62 38.21 -4.05
CA LEU A 123 22.90 38.61 -4.64
C LEU A 123 22.76 39.18 -6.07
N ASN A 124 21.78 40.08 -6.29
CA ASN A 124 21.45 40.62 -7.60
C ASN A 124 21.19 39.52 -8.64
N ASP A 125 20.30 38.59 -8.31
CA ASP A 125 19.86 37.44 -9.13
C ASP A 125 20.96 36.39 -9.44
N HIS A 126 22.09 36.43 -8.71
CA HIS A 126 23.10 35.38 -8.83
C HIS A 126 22.78 34.12 -8.03
N LEU A 127 22.01 34.23 -6.96
CA LEU A 127 21.57 33.07 -6.18
C LEU A 127 20.06 32.94 -6.22
N THR A 128 19.59 31.88 -6.84
CA THR A 128 18.18 31.43 -6.79
C THR A 128 18.03 30.31 -5.80
N VAL A 129 17.03 30.41 -4.93
CA VAL A 129 16.68 29.36 -3.97
C VAL A 129 15.28 28.84 -4.28
N ASN A 130 15.12 27.54 -4.42
CA ASN A 130 13.82 26.89 -4.53
C ASN A 130 13.63 26.00 -3.32
N PHE A 131 12.75 26.40 -2.41
CA PHE A 131 12.39 25.63 -1.24
C PHE A 131 10.96 25.13 -1.35
N ASN A 132 10.76 23.82 -1.23
CA ASN A 132 9.46 23.19 -1.22
C ASN A 132 9.36 22.24 -0.03
N ALA A 133 8.28 22.31 0.71
CA ALA A 133 7.95 21.33 1.76
C ALA A 133 6.46 21.03 1.74
N LYS A 134 6.13 19.75 1.94
CA LYS A 134 4.75 19.26 2.04
C LYS A 134 4.65 18.27 3.19
N GLY A 135 3.77 18.57 4.13
CA GLY A 135 3.36 17.66 5.19
C GLY A 135 1.99 17.06 4.91
N MET A 136 1.83 15.79 5.30
CA MET A 136 0.56 15.08 5.23
C MET A 136 0.33 14.30 6.53
N TYR A 137 -0.91 14.31 6.97
CA TYR A 137 -1.41 13.43 8.02
C TYR A 137 -2.70 12.76 7.55
N SER A 138 -2.81 11.45 7.72
CA SER A 138 -4.00 10.70 7.33
C SER A 138 -4.46 9.72 8.40
N ASN A 139 -5.77 9.54 8.47
CA ASN A 139 -6.44 8.48 9.21
C ASN A 139 -7.22 7.63 8.22
N THR A 140 -7.08 6.32 8.31
CA THR A 140 -7.78 5.36 7.44
C THR A 140 -8.42 4.30 8.32
N THR A 141 -9.69 4.01 8.09
CA THR A 141 -10.32 2.80 8.61
C THR A 141 -10.51 1.84 7.43
N TYR A 142 -9.90 0.68 7.52
CA TYR A 142 -9.97 -0.35 6.48
C TYR A 142 -11.14 -1.30 6.78
N ALA A 143 -12.03 -1.46 5.82
CA ALA A 143 -13.06 -2.49 5.89
C ALA A 143 -12.47 -3.87 5.56
N ASN A 144 -13.02 -4.92 6.15
CA ASN A 144 -12.68 -6.29 5.77
C ASN A 144 -13.32 -6.62 4.41
N THR A 145 -12.49 -6.65 3.36
CA THR A 145 -12.95 -6.88 1.97
C THR A 145 -13.44 -8.30 1.72
N SER A 146 -13.19 -9.27 2.62
CA SER A 146 -13.76 -10.62 2.55
C SER A 146 -15.29 -10.61 2.58
N ALA A 147 -15.90 -9.55 3.14
CA ALA A 147 -17.34 -9.34 3.12
C ALA A 147 -17.93 -9.30 1.71
N ILE A 148 -17.16 -8.84 0.70
CA ILE A 148 -17.63 -8.71 -0.69
C ILE A 148 -17.87 -10.10 -1.31
N GLY A 149 -16.89 -11.00 -1.21
CA GLY A 149 -17.03 -12.37 -1.68
C GLY A 149 -18.12 -13.12 -0.90
N ALA A 150 -18.12 -12.99 0.42
CA ALA A 150 -19.13 -13.62 1.27
C ALA A 150 -20.56 -13.16 0.91
N ALA A 151 -20.77 -11.88 0.56
CA ALA A 151 -22.09 -11.37 0.19
C ALA A 151 -22.65 -11.95 -1.11
N SER A 152 -21.78 -12.43 -2.00
CA SER A 152 -22.21 -13.09 -3.25
C SER A 152 -22.54 -14.58 -3.09
N GLU A 153 -22.11 -15.18 -1.98
CA GLU A 153 -22.23 -16.63 -1.73
C GLU A 153 -23.19 -16.95 -0.59
N MET A 154 -23.54 -15.97 0.24
CA MET A 154 -24.35 -16.20 1.43
C MET A 154 -25.80 -16.48 1.08
N ASP A 155 -26.39 -17.46 1.75
CA ASP A 155 -27.80 -17.87 1.62
C ASP A 155 -28.75 -16.69 1.91
N PRO A 156 -29.55 -16.24 0.94
CA PRO A 156 -30.47 -15.09 1.11
C PRO A 156 -31.63 -15.38 2.05
N THR A 157 -31.90 -16.65 2.39
CA THR A 157 -32.97 -17.00 3.35
C THR A 157 -32.57 -16.79 4.81
N LYS A 158 -31.30 -16.44 5.06
CA LYS A 158 -30.76 -16.21 6.39
C LYS A 158 -30.82 -14.72 6.76
N PRO A 159 -31.14 -14.39 8.02
CA PRO A 159 -31.06 -13.02 8.49
C PRO A 159 -29.63 -12.61 8.82
N VAL A 160 -29.37 -11.32 8.86
CA VAL A 160 -28.06 -10.79 9.30
C VAL A 160 -27.79 -11.16 10.74
N MET A 161 -28.77 -11.02 11.61
CA MET A 161 -28.67 -11.28 13.05
C MET A 161 -29.84 -12.13 13.55
N ILE A 162 -29.58 -12.92 14.57
CA ILE A 162 -30.61 -13.67 15.32
C ILE A 162 -30.46 -13.33 16.79
N ASP A 163 -31.47 -12.76 17.38
CA ASP A 163 -31.53 -12.49 18.82
C ASP A 163 -31.89 -13.75 19.58
N SER A 164 -30.88 -14.54 19.94
CA SER A 164 -31.02 -15.71 20.79
C SER A 164 -29.78 -15.87 21.66
N GLU A 165 -29.93 -16.54 22.81
CA GLU A 165 -28.81 -16.80 23.70
C GLU A 165 -27.65 -17.52 22.97
N PHE A 166 -27.97 -18.51 22.14
CA PHE A 166 -26.98 -19.25 21.36
C PHE A 166 -26.16 -18.33 20.42
N TYR A 167 -26.82 -17.54 19.57
CA TYR A 167 -26.12 -16.66 18.63
C TYR A 167 -25.43 -15.51 19.32
N ASN A 168 -26.04 -14.91 20.34
CA ASN A 168 -25.45 -13.82 21.11
C ASN A 168 -24.15 -14.27 21.80
N LYS A 169 -24.17 -15.44 22.42
CA LYS A 169 -23.02 -16.01 23.15
C LYS A 169 -21.88 -16.40 22.22
N ASN A 170 -22.18 -17.11 21.14
CA ASN A 170 -21.16 -17.74 20.30
C ASN A 170 -20.72 -16.86 19.12
N PHE A 171 -21.59 -15.99 18.58
CA PHE A 171 -21.36 -15.26 17.33
C PHE A 171 -21.69 -13.77 17.41
N GLY A 172 -21.93 -13.22 18.61
CA GLY A 172 -22.27 -11.81 18.80
C GLY A 172 -23.59 -11.40 18.16
N GLY A 173 -24.52 -12.35 18.05
CA GLY A 173 -25.85 -12.18 17.43
C GLY A 173 -25.87 -12.39 15.92
N TYR A 174 -24.72 -12.49 15.24
CA TYR A 174 -24.68 -12.75 13.80
C TYR A 174 -25.07 -14.20 13.49
N PHE A 175 -25.91 -14.38 12.46
CA PHE A 175 -26.14 -15.72 11.93
C PHE A 175 -24.83 -16.31 11.41
N GLN A 176 -24.51 -17.53 11.81
CA GLN A 176 -23.37 -18.29 11.30
C GLN A 176 -23.75 -19.78 11.21
N TYR A 177 -23.31 -20.44 10.16
CA TYR A 177 -23.30 -21.89 10.14
C TYR A 177 -22.25 -22.40 11.13
N SER A 178 -22.65 -23.19 12.09
CA SER A 178 -21.81 -23.59 13.22
C SER A 178 -21.65 -25.10 13.33
N SER A 179 -20.53 -25.50 13.91
CA SER A 179 -20.25 -26.88 14.30
C SER A 179 -19.76 -26.93 15.74
N PRO A 180 -20.11 -27.95 16.52
CA PRO A 180 -19.52 -28.18 17.82
C PRO A 180 -18.00 -28.29 17.72
N VAL A 181 -17.27 -27.73 18.68
CA VAL A 181 -15.82 -27.80 18.75
C VAL A 181 -15.38 -28.01 20.18
N ASP A 182 -14.43 -28.91 20.36
CA ASP A 182 -13.75 -29.11 21.64
C ASP A 182 -12.51 -28.20 21.69
N ARG A 183 -12.56 -27.20 22.54
CA ARG A 183 -11.44 -26.27 22.77
C ARG A 183 -10.84 -26.43 24.17
N GLY A 184 -11.31 -27.42 24.91
CA GLY A 184 -10.82 -27.71 26.28
C GLY A 184 -11.29 -26.68 27.31
N ASP A 185 -12.23 -25.80 27.00
CA ASP A 185 -12.87 -24.87 27.92
C ASP A 185 -14.40 -24.98 27.84
N ASP A 186 -15.08 -24.61 28.92
CA ASP A 186 -16.53 -24.68 29.00
C ASP A 186 -17.25 -23.49 28.39
N GLU A 187 -16.52 -22.45 27.98
CA GLU A 187 -17.12 -21.21 27.55
C GLU A 187 -17.47 -21.19 26.06
N TRP A 188 -16.64 -21.84 25.23
CA TRP A 188 -16.81 -21.76 23.77
C TRP A 188 -16.87 -23.13 23.10
N LYS A 189 -18.10 -23.65 22.99
CA LYS A 189 -18.35 -24.99 22.45
C LYS A 189 -18.66 -25.07 20.96
N TYR A 190 -18.77 -23.90 20.29
CA TYR A 190 -19.18 -23.84 18.89
C TYR A 190 -18.24 -22.95 18.09
N SER A 191 -17.94 -23.38 16.89
CA SER A 191 -17.17 -22.64 15.90
C SER A 191 -17.95 -22.52 14.62
N ILE A 192 -17.58 -21.56 13.77
CA ILE A 192 -18.13 -21.47 12.43
C ILE A 192 -17.70 -22.68 11.61
N ASN A 193 -18.62 -23.27 10.86
CA ASN A 193 -18.31 -24.37 9.97
C ASN A 193 -17.32 -23.92 8.90
N SER A 194 -16.17 -24.55 8.82
CA SER A 194 -15.07 -24.17 7.93
C SER A 194 -15.42 -24.22 6.44
N LEU A 195 -16.39 -25.03 6.06
CA LEU A 195 -16.86 -25.23 4.69
C LEU A 195 -18.01 -24.27 4.29
N SER A 196 -18.54 -23.52 5.23
CA SER A 196 -19.66 -22.61 4.97
C SER A 196 -19.21 -21.19 4.70
N THR A 197 -20.04 -20.45 3.96
CA THR A 197 -19.90 -18.99 3.80
C THR A 197 -20.14 -18.31 5.14
N ARG A 198 -19.39 -17.23 5.41
CA ARG A 198 -19.48 -16.45 6.64
C ARG A 198 -20.44 -15.29 6.45
N ASN A 199 -21.04 -14.85 7.56
CA ASN A 199 -21.88 -13.68 7.55
C ASN A 199 -21.09 -12.42 7.12
N PRO A 200 -21.44 -11.78 6.00
CA PRO A 200 -20.72 -10.62 5.48
C PRO A 200 -20.67 -9.44 6.44
N MET A 201 -21.74 -9.19 7.18
CA MET A 201 -21.79 -8.11 8.17
C MET A 201 -20.96 -8.39 9.42
N ALA A 202 -20.81 -9.68 9.78
CA ALA A 202 -19.89 -10.08 10.84
C ALA A 202 -18.44 -9.75 10.45
N TYR A 203 -18.01 -9.98 9.21
CA TYR A 203 -16.68 -9.57 8.75
C TYR A 203 -16.43 -8.08 8.95
N LEU A 204 -17.41 -7.24 8.63
CA LEU A 204 -17.26 -5.79 8.73
C LEU A 204 -17.24 -5.29 10.18
N ASN A 205 -18.10 -5.84 11.04
CA ASN A 205 -18.34 -5.29 12.36
C ASN A 205 -17.54 -5.94 13.49
N THR A 206 -16.96 -7.11 13.24
CA THR A 206 -16.12 -7.82 14.24
C THR A 206 -14.62 -7.61 14.03
N THR A 207 -14.25 -6.82 13.02
CA THR A 207 -12.87 -6.43 12.72
C THR A 207 -12.73 -4.91 12.80
N SER A 208 -11.62 -4.43 13.37
CA SER A 208 -11.21 -3.03 13.31
C SER A 208 -9.77 -2.96 12.84
N ASP A 209 -9.51 -2.28 11.71
CA ASP A 209 -8.18 -1.98 11.21
C ASP A 209 -8.09 -0.47 10.95
N LYS A 210 -7.28 0.22 11.78
CA LYS A 210 -7.15 1.69 11.74
C LYS A 210 -5.71 2.08 11.50
N GLY A 211 -5.47 2.70 10.35
CA GLY A 211 -4.17 3.23 9.95
C GLY A 211 -4.03 4.72 10.21
N LYS A 212 -2.85 5.12 10.65
CA LYS A 212 -2.41 6.53 10.74
C LYS A 212 -1.16 6.69 9.91
N GLY A 213 -1.16 7.65 9.01
CA GLY A 213 0.00 7.98 8.18
C GLY A 213 0.47 9.40 8.41
N LYS A 214 1.78 9.58 8.46
CA LYS A 214 2.46 10.88 8.47
C LYS A 214 3.48 10.88 7.36
N GLU A 215 3.54 11.96 6.61
CA GLU A 215 4.52 12.14 5.54
C GLU A 215 5.03 13.57 5.56
N LEU A 216 6.34 13.72 5.42
CA LEU A 216 7.00 15.01 5.19
C LEU A 216 7.95 14.83 4.02
N THR A 217 7.62 15.49 2.90
CA THR A 217 8.49 15.57 1.73
C THR A 217 8.95 16.99 1.53
N GLY A 218 10.17 17.17 1.09
CA GLY A 218 10.67 18.49 0.80
C GLY A 218 12.01 18.48 0.09
N ASN A 219 12.33 19.60 -0.52
CA ASN A 219 13.63 19.83 -1.09
C ASN A 219 14.02 21.31 -0.98
N ILE A 220 15.31 21.54 -0.94
CA ILE A 220 15.93 22.84 -1.13
C ILE A 220 16.92 22.73 -2.28
N GLU A 221 16.73 23.59 -3.27
CA GLU A 221 17.62 23.73 -4.42
C GLU A 221 18.23 25.11 -4.41
N LEU A 222 19.53 25.17 -4.60
CA LEU A 222 20.34 26.39 -4.73
C LEU A 222 20.96 26.39 -6.13
N ASP A 223 20.75 27.45 -6.86
CA ASP A 223 21.42 27.75 -8.14
C ASP A 223 22.23 29.04 -7.99
N TYR A 224 23.53 28.92 -8.11
CA TYR A 224 24.43 30.04 -7.97
C TYR A 224 25.22 30.29 -9.25
N LYS A 225 24.98 31.47 -9.88
CA LYS A 225 25.74 32.01 -11.01
C LYS A 225 27.02 32.61 -10.48
N ILE A 226 28.18 32.13 -10.92
CA ILE A 226 29.47 32.64 -10.45
C ILE A 226 29.65 34.09 -10.89
N HIS A 227 29.91 35.00 -9.94
CA HIS A 227 30.18 36.41 -10.24
C HIS A 227 31.40 36.58 -11.16
N GLY A 228 31.20 37.25 -12.30
CA GLY A 228 32.26 37.47 -13.31
C GLY A 228 32.49 36.25 -14.23
N LEU A 229 31.73 35.18 -14.05
CA LEU A 229 31.71 34.02 -14.93
C LEU A 229 30.27 33.43 -14.91
N GLU A 230 29.30 34.25 -15.32
CA GLU A 230 27.86 33.95 -15.22
C GLU A 230 27.43 32.77 -16.09
N ASP A 231 28.27 32.37 -17.05
CA ASP A 231 28.08 31.15 -17.84
C ASP A 231 28.28 29.85 -17.01
N LEU A 232 28.87 29.97 -15.80
CA LEU A 232 29.09 28.86 -14.87
C LEU A 232 28.11 28.90 -13.69
N HIS A 233 27.31 27.89 -13.55
CA HIS A 233 26.35 27.68 -12.47
C HIS A 233 26.79 26.56 -11.56
N LEU A 234 26.61 26.73 -10.26
CA LEU A 234 26.73 25.68 -9.23
C LEU A 234 25.34 25.37 -8.69
N HIS A 235 24.96 24.12 -8.83
CA HIS A 235 23.68 23.62 -8.37
C HIS A 235 23.86 22.69 -7.18
N VAL A 236 23.04 22.87 -6.12
CA VAL A 236 22.92 21.97 -4.99
C VAL A 236 21.46 21.73 -4.72
N ASN A 237 21.03 20.47 -4.71
CA ASN A 237 19.68 20.08 -4.35
C ASN A 237 19.74 19.02 -3.26
N ALA A 238 19.17 19.33 -2.09
CA ALA A 238 18.99 18.40 -0.99
C ALA A 238 17.50 18.07 -0.83
N GLY A 239 17.17 16.80 -0.82
CA GLY A 239 15.80 16.31 -0.73
C GLY A 239 15.59 15.32 0.41
N MET A 240 14.37 15.28 0.94
CA MET A 240 13.93 14.32 1.93
C MET A 240 12.51 13.83 1.64
N ASP A 241 12.27 12.54 1.95
CA ASP A 241 10.96 11.90 1.95
C ASP A 241 10.86 11.01 3.21
N LEU A 242 10.15 11.52 4.22
CA LEU A 242 10.02 10.91 5.53
C LEU A 242 8.58 10.43 5.69
N LYS A 243 8.41 9.13 5.91
CA LYS A 243 7.09 8.50 6.09
C LYS A 243 7.07 7.70 7.38
N SER A 244 5.98 7.83 8.12
CA SER A 244 5.69 7.03 9.31
C SER A 244 4.25 6.57 9.26
N GLY A 245 4.06 5.27 9.31
CA GLY A 245 2.75 4.63 9.32
C GLY A 245 2.56 3.73 10.53
N LYS A 246 1.38 3.75 11.12
CA LYS A 246 0.98 2.80 12.15
C LYS A 246 -0.42 2.29 11.83
N SER A 247 -0.63 0.98 11.90
CA SER A 247 -1.94 0.36 11.84
C SER A 247 -2.21 -0.41 13.13
N ASP A 248 -3.34 -0.14 13.75
CA ASP A 248 -3.86 -0.84 14.92
C ASP A 248 -4.97 -1.79 14.47
N LYS A 249 -4.80 -3.09 14.72
CA LYS A 249 -5.75 -4.15 14.35
C LYS A 249 -6.38 -4.77 15.58
N TYR A 250 -7.67 -5.01 15.49
CA TYR A 250 -8.45 -5.70 16.50
C TYR A 250 -9.44 -6.65 15.84
N TYR A 251 -9.46 -7.89 16.31
CA TYR A 251 -10.44 -8.90 15.96
C TYR A 251 -11.24 -9.25 17.22
N SER A 252 -12.54 -9.08 17.14
CA SER A 252 -13.44 -9.51 18.20
C SER A 252 -13.37 -11.02 18.38
N ARG A 253 -13.73 -11.51 19.58
CA ARG A 253 -13.93 -12.96 19.84
C ARG A 253 -14.91 -13.63 18.88
N TYR A 254 -15.81 -12.84 18.28
CA TYR A 254 -16.82 -13.33 17.34
C TYR A 254 -16.37 -13.29 15.88
N ASN A 255 -15.12 -12.86 15.63
CA ASN A 255 -14.58 -12.84 14.28
C ASN A 255 -14.17 -14.26 13.86
N TYR A 256 -14.57 -14.60 12.65
CA TYR A 256 -14.32 -15.93 12.09
C TYR A 256 -12.83 -16.28 11.94
N ASP A 257 -12.02 -15.30 11.51
CA ASP A 257 -10.59 -15.53 11.24
C ASP A 257 -9.77 -15.64 12.52
N ASN A 258 -10.43 -15.57 13.67
CA ASN A 258 -9.77 -15.57 14.96
C ASN A 258 -10.06 -16.85 15.74
N TYR A 259 -9.01 -17.65 15.98
CA TYR A 259 -9.09 -18.88 16.78
C TYR A 259 -9.07 -18.63 18.30
N TYR A 260 -8.86 -17.37 18.70
CA TYR A 260 -8.75 -16.96 20.09
C TYR A 260 -10.03 -16.24 20.55
N TYR A 261 -10.06 -15.89 21.82
CA TYR A 261 -11.15 -15.10 22.41
C TYR A 261 -11.03 -13.60 22.13
N GLY A 262 -10.49 -13.27 21.03
CA GLY A 262 -10.12 -11.97 20.53
C GLY A 262 -8.62 -11.94 20.25
N SER A 263 -8.24 -11.07 19.32
CA SER A 263 -6.83 -10.77 19.08
C SER A 263 -6.66 -9.31 18.74
N GLN A 264 -5.49 -8.77 19.04
CA GLN A 264 -5.17 -7.40 18.71
C GLN A 264 -3.67 -7.26 18.46
N GLY A 265 -3.32 -6.19 17.82
CA GLY A 265 -1.95 -5.89 17.54
C GLY A 265 -1.80 -4.61 16.75
N TRP A 266 -0.57 -4.31 16.43
CA TRP A 266 -0.20 -3.16 15.62
C TRP A 266 0.94 -3.52 14.67
N ASN A 267 1.06 -2.75 13.61
CA ASN A 267 2.24 -2.71 12.79
C ASN A 267 2.65 -1.27 12.53
N THR A 268 3.95 -1.04 12.44
CA THR A 268 4.53 0.24 12.06
C THR A 268 5.42 0.07 10.84
N GLN A 269 5.51 1.12 10.04
CA GLN A 269 6.49 1.24 8.99
C GLN A 269 7.01 2.66 8.94
N ASP A 270 8.31 2.82 9.15
CA ASP A 270 9.02 4.08 9.01
C ASP A 270 9.98 4.01 7.82
N THR A 271 10.00 5.08 7.03
CA THR A 271 10.84 5.19 5.84
C THR A 271 11.49 6.57 5.82
N TYR A 272 12.81 6.60 5.65
CA TYR A 272 13.61 7.82 5.55
C TYR A 272 14.43 7.76 4.27
N ASN A 273 14.05 8.56 3.28
CA ASN A 273 14.78 8.68 2.03
C ASN A 273 15.39 10.07 1.97
N LEU A 274 16.71 10.13 1.83
CA LEU A 274 17.46 11.37 1.73
C LEU A 274 18.22 11.40 0.41
N SER A 275 18.31 12.57 -0.18
CA SER A 275 19.07 12.78 -1.42
C SER A 275 19.87 14.06 -1.39
N LEU A 276 21.05 14.04 -1.99
CA LEU A 276 21.88 15.20 -2.24
C LEU A 276 22.42 15.10 -3.67
N ASN A 277 22.16 16.12 -4.46
CA ASN A 277 22.66 16.25 -5.83
C ASN A 277 23.43 17.57 -5.94
N MET A 278 24.65 17.53 -6.41
CA MET A 278 25.51 18.70 -6.59
C MET A 278 26.19 18.60 -7.95
N TYR A 279 26.09 19.69 -8.74
CA TYR A 279 26.79 19.74 -10.02
C TYR A 279 27.17 21.18 -10.40
N ALA A 280 28.20 21.27 -11.21
CA ALA A 280 28.58 22.48 -11.92
C ALA A 280 28.12 22.36 -13.38
N GLN A 281 27.56 23.42 -13.92
CA GLN A 281 27.11 23.50 -15.32
C GLN A 281 27.69 24.75 -15.96
N TYR A 282 28.35 24.55 -17.08
CA TYR A 282 28.89 25.62 -17.89
C TYR A 282 28.20 25.65 -19.25
N THR A 283 27.59 26.79 -19.58
CA THR A 283 26.84 26.97 -20.83
C THR A 283 27.43 28.14 -21.58
N LYS A 284 27.87 27.94 -22.85
CA LYS A 284 28.53 28.96 -23.63
C LYS A 284 28.21 28.83 -25.12
N ASP A 285 27.96 30.02 -25.73
CA ASP A 285 27.89 30.17 -27.17
C ASP A 285 29.24 30.64 -27.71
N PHE A 286 29.79 29.91 -28.68
CA PHE A 286 30.99 30.26 -29.41
C PHE A 286 30.61 30.66 -30.83
N GLY A 287 30.60 31.97 -31.06
CA GLY A 287 30.08 32.52 -32.30
C GLY A 287 28.57 32.35 -32.43
N LYS A 288 28.08 32.22 -33.68
CA LYS A 288 26.64 32.11 -33.97
C LYS A 288 26.17 30.67 -34.13
N ASN A 289 27.10 29.73 -34.21
CA ASN A 289 26.80 28.37 -34.68
C ASN A 289 27.09 27.27 -33.68
N HIS A 290 27.79 27.58 -32.59
CA HIS A 290 28.22 26.55 -31.63
C HIS A 290 27.68 26.86 -30.25
N HIS A 291 26.86 25.98 -29.74
CA HIS A 291 26.34 26.04 -28.37
C HIS A 291 26.86 24.84 -27.60
N PHE A 292 27.49 25.05 -26.45
CA PHE A 292 27.99 24.06 -25.53
C PHE A 292 27.28 24.20 -24.18
N ASP A 293 26.85 23.08 -23.66
CA ASP A 293 26.38 22.93 -22.31
C ASP A 293 27.06 21.68 -21.69
N VAL A 294 27.91 21.91 -20.70
CA VAL A 294 28.69 20.86 -20.04
C VAL A 294 28.37 20.87 -18.57
N MET A 295 28.04 19.72 -18.04
CA MET A 295 27.83 19.56 -16.61
C MET A 295 28.59 18.33 -16.07
N GLY A 296 28.98 18.43 -14.79
CA GLY A 296 29.57 17.34 -14.04
C GLY A 296 29.22 17.44 -12.57
N GLY A 297 28.97 16.33 -11.94
CA GLY A 297 28.45 16.36 -10.59
C GLY A 297 28.50 15.04 -9.84
N TYR A 298 27.96 15.13 -8.65
CA TYR A 298 27.89 14.08 -7.64
C TYR A 298 26.45 13.95 -7.14
N GLU A 299 26.01 12.71 -6.93
CA GLU A 299 24.71 12.41 -6.31
C GLU A 299 24.91 11.38 -5.20
N TRP A 300 24.21 11.56 -4.10
CA TRP A 300 24.12 10.65 -2.98
C TRP A 300 22.67 10.44 -2.61
N GLN A 301 22.29 9.19 -2.39
CA GLN A 301 20.98 8.79 -1.93
C GLN A 301 21.12 7.78 -0.79
N HIS A 302 20.27 7.92 0.21
CA HIS A 302 20.14 7.00 1.33
C HIS A 302 18.69 6.60 1.49
N PHE A 303 18.44 5.31 1.51
CA PHE A 303 17.13 4.70 1.71
C PHE A 303 17.16 3.88 2.99
N HIS A 304 16.24 4.17 3.89
CA HIS A 304 16.07 3.43 5.14
C HIS A 304 14.61 3.04 5.30
N LYS A 305 14.38 1.78 5.65
CA LYS A 305 13.06 1.25 5.97
C LYS A 305 13.12 0.44 7.26
N GLU A 306 12.22 0.74 8.17
CA GLU A 306 12.01 0.00 9.41
C GLU A 306 10.56 -0.46 9.46
N THR A 307 10.33 -1.73 9.78
CA THR A 307 9.00 -2.29 10.02
C THR A 307 9.02 -3.04 11.34
N ASP A 308 7.95 -2.90 12.10
CA ASP A 308 7.74 -3.63 13.34
C ASP A 308 6.29 -3.99 13.49
N TYR A 309 5.99 -5.10 14.15
CA TYR A 309 4.62 -5.49 14.45
C TYR A 309 4.53 -6.26 15.77
N TYR A 310 3.38 -6.23 16.36
CA TYR A 310 3.06 -6.99 17.55
C TYR A 310 1.62 -7.48 17.48
N TYR A 311 1.42 -8.78 17.58
CA TYR A 311 0.11 -9.40 17.60
C TYR A 311 0.02 -10.41 18.74
N TYR A 312 -1.14 -10.50 19.34
CA TYR A 312 -1.45 -11.51 20.34
C TYR A 312 -2.93 -11.83 20.37
N GLY A 313 -3.24 -13.09 20.69
CA GLY A 313 -4.56 -13.52 21.12
C GLY A 313 -4.68 -13.46 22.63
N THR A 314 -5.87 -13.58 23.15
CA THR A 314 -6.16 -13.61 24.58
C THR A 314 -6.88 -14.88 24.98
N TYR A 315 -6.62 -15.39 26.16
CA TYR A 315 -7.45 -16.39 26.81
C TYR A 315 -8.67 -15.71 27.45
N PRO A 316 -9.81 -16.38 27.58
CA PRO A 316 -10.94 -15.82 28.34
C PRO A 316 -10.57 -15.68 29.83
N ASP A 317 -11.21 -14.74 30.51
CA ASP A 317 -11.05 -14.57 31.96
C ASP A 317 -11.51 -15.81 32.75
N THR A 318 -12.38 -16.61 32.17
CA THR A 318 -12.88 -17.87 32.70
C THR A 318 -11.94 -19.05 32.53
N ASN A 319 -10.85 -18.91 31.76
CA ASN A 319 -9.84 -19.95 31.64
C ASN A 319 -9.15 -20.18 32.99
N LYS A 320 -9.21 -21.42 33.51
CA LYS A 320 -8.70 -21.75 34.85
C LYS A 320 -7.18 -21.76 34.94
N GLU A 321 -6.50 -22.03 33.82
CA GLU A 321 -5.03 -22.12 33.77
C GLU A 321 -4.38 -20.78 33.40
N HIS A 322 -5.02 -20.01 32.50
CA HIS A 322 -4.48 -18.78 31.91
C HIS A 322 -5.54 -17.67 31.80
N PRO A 323 -6.18 -17.23 32.91
CA PRO A 323 -7.27 -16.27 32.86
C PRO A 323 -6.79 -14.89 32.36
N GLY A 324 -7.32 -14.45 31.21
CA GLY A 324 -6.98 -13.15 30.63
C GLY A 324 -5.53 -12.99 30.14
N GLU A 325 -4.74 -14.07 30.15
CA GLU A 325 -3.35 -14.01 29.70
C GLU A 325 -3.22 -13.87 28.19
N ILE A 326 -2.10 -13.30 27.78
CA ILE A 326 -1.73 -13.20 26.36
C ILE A 326 -1.35 -14.58 25.86
N LYS A 327 -1.93 -14.97 24.71
CA LYS A 327 -1.63 -16.20 24.00
C LYS A 327 -0.89 -15.89 22.70
N ASP A 328 0.21 -16.59 22.47
CA ASP A 328 0.99 -16.53 21.25
C ASP A 328 1.40 -15.09 20.85
N PRO A 329 2.10 -14.35 21.71
CA PRO A 329 2.59 -13.04 21.33
C PRO A 329 3.64 -13.15 20.22
N SER A 330 3.63 -12.18 19.30
CA SER A 330 4.68 -12.09 18.29
C SER A 330 6.00 -11.63 18.92
N GLU A 331 7.10 -12.24 18.51
CA GLU A 331 8.46 -11.95 19.01
C GLU A 331 9.41 -11.64 17.85
N ASN A 332 10.43 -10.82 18.13
CA ASN A 332 11.52 -10.50 17.18
C ASN A 332 11.02 -9.98 15.82
N THR A 333 10.09 -9.05 15.86
CA THR A 333 9.34 -8.57 14.69
C THR A 333 9.97 -7.36 14.00
N LEU A 334 10.96 -6.73 14.66
CA LEU A 334 11.65 -5.56 14.13
C LEU A 334 12.55 -5.94 12.96
N TYR A 335 12.25 -5.37 11.79
CA TYR A 335 13.03 -5.56 10.57
C TYR A 335 13.49 -4.21 10.02
N LYS A 336 14.80 -4.05 9.81
CA LYS A 336 15.42 -2.83 9.29
C LYS A 336 16.23 -3.14 8.05
N THR A 337 16.09 -2.29 7.05
CA THR A 337 16.92 -2.30 5.86
C THR A 337 17.40 -0.91 5.53
N GLU A 338 18.61 -0.81 4.99
CA GLU A 338 19.12 0.43 4.44
C GLU A 338 20.03 0.16 3.24
N ASN A 339 19.99 1.08 2.30
CA ASN A 339 20.90 1.07 1.18
C ASN A 339 21.29 2.49 0.76
N TYR A 340 22.44 2.57 0.10
CA TYR A 340 23.05 3.79 -0.38
C TYR A 340 23.34 3.69 -1.87
N LEU A 341 23.13 4.80 -2.56
CA LEU A 341 23.57 4.99 -3.95
C LEU A 341 24.45 6.24 -4.03
N VAL A 342 25.63 6.09 -4.58
CA VAL A 342 26.57 7.18 -4.85
C VAL A 342 26.87 7.23 -6.32
N SER A 343 26.80 8.40 -6.93
CA SER A 343 26.99 8.53 -8.37
C SER A 343 27.86 9.71 -8.71
N PHE A 344 28.74 9.51 -9.70
CA PHE A 344 29.44 10.59 -10.37
C PHE A 344 28.99 10.64 -11.81
N PHE A 345 28.70 11.83 -12.32
CA PHE A 345 28.19 11.95 -13.68
C PHE A 345 28.77 13.16 -14.41
N GLY A 346 28.81 13.04 -15.74
CA GLY A 346 29.11 14.14 -16.63
C GLY A 346 28.23 14.07 -17.86
N ARG A 347 27.84 15.25 -18.38
CA ARG A 347 27.08 15.39 -19.61
C ARG A 347 27.62 16.52 -20.45
N LEU A 348 27.69 16.25 -21.72
CA LEU A 348 27.96 17.29 -22.78
C LEU A 348 26.73 17.34 -23.68
N ASN A 349 26.14 18.51 -23.82
CA ASN A 349 25.22 18.83 -24.90
C ASN A 349 25.91 19.81 -25.85
N TYR A 350 25.92 19.46 -27.12
CA TYR A 350 26.49 20.29 -28.18
C TYR A 350 25.46 20.52 -29.27
N SER A 351 25.29 21.78 -29.67
CA SER A 351 24.44 22.15 -30.80
C SER A 351 25.28 22.88 -31.83
N LEU A 352 25.22 22.38 -33.06
CA LEU A 352 25.85 23.05 -34.24
C LEU A 352 24.73 23.61 -35.10
N MET A 353 24.79 24.97 -35.35
CA MET A 353 23.84 25.71 -36.17
C MET A 353 22.37 25.50 -35.79
N ASP A 354 22.10 25.12 -34.55
CA ASP A 354 20.77 24.68 -34.08
C ASP A 354 20.11 23.54 -34.87
N ARG A 355 20.87 22.83 -35.69
CA ARG A 355 20.43 21.75 -36.57
C ARG A 355 20.93 20.39 -36.13
N TYR A 356 22.19 20.31 -35.75
CA TYR A 356 22.84 19.06 -35.34
C TYR A 356 23.05 19.11 -33.83
N LEU A 357 22.42 18.21 -33.14
CA LEU A 357 22.44 18.13 -31.69
C LEU A 357 23.11 16.83 -31.25
N LEU A 358 24.08 16.91 -30.35
CA LEU A 358 24.78 15.79 -29.77
C LEU A 358 24.69 15.88 -28.27
N THR A 359 24.28 14.75 -27.62
CA THR A 359 24.33 14.61 -26.17
C THR A 359 25.20 13.37 -25.85
N VAL A 360 26.18 13.56 -24.99
CA VAL A 360 27.00 12.49 -24.43
C VAL A 360 26.86 12.51 -22.92
N THR A 361 26.53 11.38 -22.31
CA THR A 361 26.45 11.25 -20.84
C THR A 361 27.31 10.08 -20.39
N LEU A 362 28.03 10.29 -19.31
CA LEU A 362 28.76 9.25 -18.60
C LEU A 362 28.36 9.30 -17.14
N ARG A 363 27.90 8.16 -16.61
CA ARG A 363 27.50 8.02 -15.21
C ARG A 363 28.16 6.79 -14.62
N ASN A 364 28.72 6.92 -13.42
CA ASN A 364 29.31 5.84 -12.66
C ASN A 364 28.59 5.75 -11.31
N ASP A 365 27.85 4.66 -11.11
CA ASP A 365 26.97 4.45 -9.94
C ASP A 365 27.55 3.36 -9.04
N GLY A 366 27.67 3.66 -7.75
CA GLY A 366 28.05 2.73 -6.70
C GLY A 366 26.89 2.44 -5.77
N SER A 367 26.40 1.19 -5.75
CA SER A 367 25.28 0.77 -4.91
C SER A 367 25.72 -0.17 -3.79
N SER A 368 25.25 0.07 -2.57
CA SER A 368 25.50 -0.80 -1.42
C SER A 368 24.80 -2.15 -1.48
N ARG A 369 23.90 -2.36 -2.45
CA ARG A 369 23.23 -3.65 -2.70
C ARG A 369 24.12 -4.70 -3.30
N PHE A 370 25.33 -4.28 -3.77
CA PHE A 370 26.32 -5.16 -4.38
C PHE A 370 27.53 -5.35 -3.47
N HIS A 371 28.20 -6.48 -3.62
CA HIS A 371 29.47 -6.73 -2.95
C HIS A 371 30.50 -5.65 -3.32
N LYS A 372 31.42 -5.36 -2.41
CA LYS A 372 32.42 -4.26 -2.56
C LYS A 372 33.18 -4.29 -3.88
N ASP A 373 33.43 -5.50 -4.43
CA ASP A 373 34.23 -5.69 -5.68
C ASP A 373 33.39 -5.45 -6.95
N ASN A 374 32.04 -5.48 -6.86
CA ASN A 374 31.10 -5.32 -7.98
C ASN A 374 30.20 -4.10 -7.82
N ARG A 375 30.46 -3.26 -6.83
CA ARG A 375 29.58 -2.16 -6.40
C ARG A 375 29.41 -1.07 -7.45
N TRP A 376 30.42 -0.86 -8.30
CA TRP A 376 30.47 0.24 -9.26
C TRP A 376 30.09 -0.21 -10.68
N GLY A 377 29.16 0.50 -11.29
CA GLY A 377 28.72 0.30 -12.66
C GLY A 377 28.86 1.56 -13.51
N LEU A 378 29.49 1.44 -14.71
CA LEU A 378 29.63 2.52 -15.65
C LEU A 378 28.53 2.46 -16.71
N PHE A 379 27.83 3.58 -16.91
CA PHE A 379 26.66 3.73 -17.78
C PHE A 379 26.85 4.87 -18.79
N PRO A 380 27.50 4.63 -19.93
CA PRO A 380 27.64 5.58 -21.01
C PRO A 380 26.36 5.66 -21.84
N SER A 381 26.06 6.87 -22.35
CA SER A 381 25.03 7.07 -23.35
C SER A 381 25.42 8.18 -24.36
N VAL A 382 24.95 8.01 -25.59
CA VAL A 382 25.14 8.98 -26.69
C VAL A 382 23.81 9.11 -27.43
N ALA A 383 23.42 10.35 -27.69
CA ALA A 383 22.26 10.66 -28.54
C ALA A 383 22.61 11.74 -29.55
N ALA A 384 22.19 11.56 -30.78
CA ALA A 384 22.33 12.54 -31.85
C ALA A 384 20.95 12.89 -32.44
N ALA A 385 20.75 14.15 -32.78
CA ALA A 385 19.54 14.58 -33.46
C ALA A 385 19.86 15.56 -34.59
N TRP A 386 19.13 15.38 -35.70
CA TRP A 386 19.24 16.23 -36.89
C TRP A 386 17.88 16.86 -37.18
N LYS A 387 17.79 18.20 -37.15
CA LYS A 387 16.62 18.97 -37.56
C LYS A 387 16.64 19.15 -39.07
N ILE A 388 16.08 18.24 -39.80
CA ILE A 388 16.10 18.18 -41.28
C ILE A 388 15.30 19.36 -41.87
N ASN A 389 14.25 19.79 -41.17
CA ASN A 389 13.46 20.98 -41.58
C ASN A 389 14.25 22.28 -41.60
N GLU A 390 15.38 22.37 -40.90
CA GLU A 390 16.26 23.55 -40.90
C GLU A 390 17.28 23.54 -42.03
N GLU A 391 17.34 22.50 -42.83
CA GLU A 391 18.21 22.42 -43.99
C GLU A 391 17.70 23.29 -45.16
N ALA A 392 18.63 23.81 -45.95
CA ALA A 392 18.32 24.74 -47.05
C ALA A 392 17.28 24.17 -48.05
N PHE A 393 17.21 22.84 -48.20
CA PHE A 393 16.28 22.17 -49.12
C PHE A 393 14.84 21.99 -48.55
N LEU A 394 14.63 22.15 -47.22
CA LEU A 394 13.34 22.03 -46.57
C LEU A 394 12.87 23.25 -45.80
N LYS A 395 13.78 24.22 -45.53
CA LYS A 395 13.52 25.39 -44.69
C LYS A 395 12.32 26.22 -45.14
N ASP A 396 12.08 26.31 -46.44
CA ASP A 396 10.97 27.10 -47.03
C ASP A 396 9.76 26.22 -47.40
N SER A 397 9.71 24.96 -46.92
CA SER A 397 8.62 24.04 -47.21
C SER A 397 7.34 24.53 -46.53
N LYS A 398 6.24 24.60 -47.29
CA LYS A 398 4.91 24.90 -46.77
C LYS A 398 4.19 23.67 -46.26
N VAL A 399 4.76 22.47 -46.47
CA VAL A 399 4.13 21.17 -46.16
C VAL A 399 4.77 20.55 -44.91
N VAL A 400 6.09 20.72 -44.77
CA VAL A 400 6.86 20.16 -43.63
C VAL A 400 7.26 21.30 -42.70
N SER A 401 6.61 21.38 -41.54
CA SER A 401 6.89 22.38 -40.52
C SER A 401 7.95 21.92 -39.50
N ASP A 402 8.02 20.63 -39.20
CA ASP A 402 9.04 20.03 -38.32
C ASP A 402 9.37 18.61 -38.80
N LEU A 403 10.65 18.34 -39.00
CA LEU A 403 11.19 17.04 -39.34
C LEU A 403 12.54 16.86 -38.64
N LYS A 404 12.56 15.96 -37.65
CA LYS A 404 13.73 15.69 -36.80
C LYS A 404 14.02 14.19 -36.74
N LEU A 405 15.21 13.79 -37.18
CA LEU A 405 15.75 12.46 -36.96
C LEU A 405 16.48 12.40 -35.62
N ARG A 406 16.25 11.36 -34.83
CA ARG A 406 16.93 11.13 -33.54
C ARG A 406 17.46 9.69 -33.50
N LEU A 407 18.71 9.55 -33.07
CA LEU A 407 19.37 8.28 -32.82
C LEU A 407 19.93 8.32 -31.40
N GLY A 408 19.77 7.24 -30.67
CA GLY A 408 20.28 7.16 -29.30
C GLY A 408 20.76 5.73 -28.98
N TRP A 409 21.83 5.68 -28.22
CA TRP A 409 22.35 4.44 -27.64
C TRP A 409 22.75 4.70 -26.19
N GLY A 410 22.55 3.71 -25.33
CA GLY A 410 22.98 3.81 -23.95
C GLY A 410 22.97 2.46 -23.24
N LYS A 411 23.82 2.37 -22.21
CA LYS A 411 23.83 1.28 -21.24
C LYS A 411 23.15 1.76 -19.96
N THR A 412 22.21 0.98 -19.44
CA THR A 412 21.50 1.25 -18.17
C THR A 412 21.77 0.15 -17.17
N GLY A 413 21.73 0.50 -15.89
CA GLY A 413 21.76 -0.46 -14.78
C GLY A 413 20.38 -0.68 -14.19
N GLN A 414 20.15 -1.86 -13.62
CA GLN A 414 18.96 -2.19 -12.86
C GLN A 414 19.37 -2.82 -11.53
N GLN A 415 18.93 -2.24 -10.43
CA GLN A 415 19.12 -2.74 -9.08
C GLN A 415 17.80 -3.05 -8.35
N GLU A 416 16.66 -2.68 -8.95
CA GLU A 416 15.33 -2.99 -8.41
C GLU A 416 15.10 -4.49 -8.42
N GLY A 417 14.55 -5.01 -7.33
CA GLY A 417 14.36 -6.45 -7.15
C GLY A 417 15.56 -7.18 -6.52
N ILE A 418 16.70 -6.51 -6.34
CA ILE A 418 17.82 -7.03 -5.55
C ILE A 418 17.61 -6.61 -4.10
N GLY A 419 17.58 -7.58 -3.18
CA GLY A 419 17.51 -7.28 -1.73
C GLY A 419 18.76 -6.56 -1.23
N ASP A 420 18.61 -5.71 -0.22
CA ASP A 420 19.69 -4.85 0.29
C ASP A 420 20.91 -5.63 0.80
N TYR A 421 20.74 -6.92 1.15
CA TYR A 421 21.78 -7.77 1.73
C TYR A 421 21.95 -9.12 1.02
N THR A 422 21.47 -9.27 -0.21
CA THR A 422 21.49 -10.55 -0.95
C THR A 422 22.92 -11.11 -1.19
N TYR A 423 23.95 -10.27 -1.13
CA TYR A 423 25.34 -10.67 -1.27
C TYR A 423 25.95 -11.18 0.05
N PHE A 424 25.27 -11.05 1.19
CA PHE A 424 25.71 -11.61 2.48
C PHE A 424 25.26 -13.05 2.64
N ALA A 425 26.16 -13.90 3.14
CA ALA A 425 25.79 -15.22 3.62
C ALA A 425 25.05 -15.07 4.96
N SER A 426 23.79 -15.45 5.00
CA SER A 426 22.94 -15.46 6.20
C SER A 426 22.36 -16.84 6.46
N TYR A 427 21.85 -17.05 7.67
CA TYR A 427 21.21 -18.28 8.08
C TYR A 427 19.91 -17.98 8.79
N THR A 428 18.85 -18.69 8.40
CA THR A 428 17.59 -18.68 9.14
C THR A 428 17.63 -19.76 10.22
N THR A 429 17.28 -19.37 11.45
CA THR A 429 17.08 -20.31 12.56
C THR A 429 15.64 -20.79 12.59
N ASN A 430 15.44 -22.08 12.82
CA ASN A 430 14.08 -22.61 12.99
C ASN A 430 14.05 -23.64 14.14
N GLY A 431 13.01 -23.56 14.97
CA GLY A 431 12.90 -24.33 16.21
C GLY A 431 12.58 -25.82 16.04
N LEU A 432 11.88 -26.21 14.98
CA LEU A 432 11.45 -27.60 14.78
C LEU A 432 11.37 -27.94 13.29
N GLY A 433 12.08 -28.98 12.87
CA GLY A 433 11.92 -29.56 11.56
C GLY A 433 13.18 -29.75 10.75
N ALA A 434 13.09 -29.91 9.48
CA ALA A 434 14.00 -30.46 8.50
C ALA A 434 15.27 -29.63 8.19
N TYR A 435 16.05 -29.24 9.20
CA TYR A 435 17.25 -28.44 8.99
C TYR A 435 18.51 -29.11 9.54
N TYR A 436 19.66 -28.64 9.09
CA TYR A 436 20.94 -29.19 9.52
C TYR A 436 21.22 -28.82 10.98
N PRO A 437 21.35 -29.78 11.91
CA PRO A 437 21.74 -29.50 13.28
C PRO A 437 23.21 -29.08 13.29
N ILE A 438 23.49 -27.81 13.57
CA ILE A 438 24.86 -27.29 13.67
C ILE A 438 25.29 -27.24 15.14
N VAL A 439 24.35 -27.18 16.07
CA VAL A 439 24.58 -27.18 17.51
C VAL A 439 23.73 -28.23 18.21
N GLY A 440 24.28 -28.92 19.18
CA GLY A 440 23.68 -30.07 19.82
C GLY A 440 22.49 -29.81 20.78
N ASN A 441 21.90 -28.60 20.76
CA ASN A 441 20.77 -28.18 21.62
C ASN A 441 19.41 -28.23 20.90
N GLY A 442 19.33 -28.85 19.73
CA GLY A 442 18.08 -28.98 18.96
C GLY A 442 17.75 -27.77 18.06
N MET A 443 18.51 -26.69 18.12
CA MET A 443 18.37 -25.61 17.14
C MET A 443 19.01 -25.99 15.81
N THR A 444 18.31 -25.69 14.73
CA THR A 444 18.75 -25.98 13.38
C THR A 444 18.90 -24.68 12.60
N TYR A 445 19.91 -24.65 11.71
CA TYR A 445 20.20 -23.50 10.86
C TYR A 445 20.04 -23.91 9.38
N ARG A 446 19.30 -23.11 8.64
CA ARG A 446 19.21 -23.25 7.19
C ARG A 446 20.00 -22.10 6.54
N PRO A 447 20.98 -22.37 5.69
CA PRO A 447 21.62 -21.31 4.92
C PRO A 447 20.57 -20.66 4.00
N ASP A 448 20.55 -19.34 3.98
CA ASP A 448 19.72 -18.58 3.05
C ASP A 448 20.42 -18.49 1.70
N ALA A 449 19.65 -18.31 0.64
CA ALA A 449 20.21 -18.08 -0.68
C ALA A 449 20.97 -16.74 -0.69
N TYR A 450 22.24 -16.77 -1.10
CA TYR A 450 23.02 -15.57 -1.31
C TYR A 450 23.74 -15.64 -2.66
N ASN A 451 24.11 -14.49 -3.18
CA ASN A 451 24.87 -14.41 -4.43
C ASN A 451 26.08 -13.52 -4.24
N ALA A 452 27.24 -14.17 -4.04
CA ALA A 452 28.53 -13.49 -3.88
C ALA A 452 29.01 -12.78 -5.16
N ALA A 453 28.42 -13.09 -6.33
CA ALA A 453 28.73 -12.45 -7.59
C ALA A 453 28.00 -11.11 -7.80
N LEU A 454 26.99 -10.80 -6.97
CA LEU A 454 26.41 -9.48 -6.87
C LEU A 454 27.36 -8.59 -6.07
#